data_25c713665db471e7977dce2e44264bb7
#
_entry.id   25c713665db471e7977dce2e44264bb7
#
_cell.length_a   1.000
_cell.length_b   1.000
_cell.length_c   1.000
_cell.angle_alpha   90.00
_cell.angle_beta   90.00
_cell.angle_gamma   90.00
#
_symmetry.space_group_name_H-M   'P 1'
#
loop_
_entity.id
_entity.type
_entity.pdbx_description
1 polymer ?
#
loop_
_entity_poly.entity_id
_entity_poly.type
_entity_poly.pdbx_seq_one_letter_code
_entity_poly.pdbx_strand_id
1 'polypeptide(L)' 'GGTIVWPRSHHRIWSLAKSNPTYYEYMWVLGNDIERADLGTPMELTPNRGDVLFYHFLCAHSGSKNVNSQPRFALNTKW' A
#
# COMPACT_ATOMS: atom_id res chain seq x y z
N GLY A 1 13.84 -6.37 5.06
CA GLY A 1 12.50 -5.89 5.17
C GLY A 1 11.57 -6.27 4.06
N GLY A 2 10.45 -6.83 4.40
CA GLY A 2 9.40 -7.13 3.46
C GLY A 2 8.50 -5.93 3.19
N THR A 3 7.56 -6.10 2.28
CA THR A 3 6.54 -5.10 2.02
C THR A 3 5.49 -5.15 3.12
N ILE A 4 5.15 -4.00 3.67
CA ILE A 4 4.07 -3.86 4.64
C ILE A 4 2.81 -3.51 3.88
N VAL A 5 1.72 -4.22 4.13
CA VAL A 5 0.43 -3.95 3.53
C VAL A 5 -0.63 -3.78 4.61
N TRP A 6 -1.64 -3.00 4.30
CA TRP A 6 -2.84 -2.89 5.12
C TRP A 6 -3.95 -3.64 4.39
N PRO A 7 -4.24 -4.91 4.80
CA PRO A 7 -5.24 -5.71 4.10
C PRO A 7 -6.60 -5.02 4.05
N ARG A 8 -7.25 -5.08 2.90
CA ARG A 8 -8.57 -4.47 2.64
C ARG A 8 -8.59 -2.94 2.71
N SER A 9 -7.44 -2.28 2.85
CA SER A 9 -7.41 -0.82 2.92
C SER A 9 -7.91 -0.14 1.65
N HIS A 10 -7.86 -0.82 0.50
CA HIS A 10 -8.37 -0.26 -0.74
C HIS A 10 -9.86 0.09 -0.67
N HIS A 11 -10.66 -0.64 0.11
CA HIS A 11 -12.08 -0.31 0.33
C HIS A 11 -12.23 0.98 1.12
N ARG A 12 -11.42 1.16 2.16
CA ARG A 12 -11.45 2.34 3.02
C ARG A 12 -10.98 3.57 2.27
N ILE A 13 -9.90 3.44 1.52
CA ILE A 13 -9.34 4.53 0.72
C ILE A 13 -10.31 4.91 -0.40
N TRP A 14 -10.94 3.93 -1.04
CA TRP A 14 -11.97 4.19 -2.05
C TRP A 14 -13.15 4.97 -1.47
N SER A 15 -13.61 4.60 -0.27
CA SER A 15 -14.68 5.31 0.41
C SER A 15 -14.29 6.76 0.71
N LEU A 16 -13.06 6.99 1.14
CA LEU A 16 -12.55 8.34 1.37
C LEU A 16 -12.53 9.14 0.07
N ALA A 17 -12.03 8.57 -1.00
CA ALA A 17 -11.97 9.25 -2.30
C ALA A 17 -13.37 9.62 -2.81
N LYS A 18 -14.34 8.73 -2.63
CA LYS A 18 -15.73 8.97 -3.04
C LYS A 18 -16.43 10.03 -2.19
N SER A 19 -15.97 10.28 -0.97
CA SER A 19 -16.59 11.26 -0.09
C SER A 19 -16.49 12.68 -0.64
N ASN A 20 -15.43 12.98 -1.40
CA ASN A 20 -15.27 14.26 -2.08
C ASN A 20 -14.42 14.07 -3.33
N PRO A 21 -15.03 13.60 -4.45
CA PRO A 21 -14.27 13.25 -5.65
C PRO A 21 -13.48 14.42 -6.25
N THR A 22 -14.01 15.63 -6.15
CA THR A 22 -13.33 16.81 -6.69
C THR A 22 -12.08 17.13 -5.88
N TYR A 23 -12.15 17.07 -4.56
CA TYR A 23 -11.02 17.34 -3.67
C TYR A 23 -9.94 16.27 -3.82
N TYR A 24 -10.34 15.01 -3.99
CA TYR A 24 -9.43 13.86 -4.10
C TYR A 24 -9.15 13.47 -5.55
N GLU A 25 -9.21 14.42 -6.47
CA GLU A 25 -8.93 14.16 -7.89
C GLU A 25 -7.51 13.64 -8.09
N TYR A 26 -6.56 14.12 -7.29
CA TYR A 26 -5.16 13.71 -7.42
C TYR A 26 -4.75 12.80 -6.27
N MET A 27 -3.95 11.79 -6.61
CA MET A 27 -3.50 10.78 -5.64
C MET A 27 -2.72 11.37 -4.48
N TRP A 28 -1.94 12.42 -4.70
CA TRP A 28 -1.15 13.02 -3.63
C TRP A 28 -2.03 13.69 -2.56
N VAL A 29 -3.16 14.24 -2.97
CA VAL A 29 -4.12 14.81 -2.01
C VAL A 29 -4.73 13.71 -1.16
N LEU A 30 -5.10 12.61 -1.80
CA LEU A 30 -5.63 11.44 -1.09
C LEU A 30 -4.60 10.89 -0.11
N GLY A 31 -3.33 10.82 -0.52
CA GLY A 31 -2.25 10.37 0.34
C GLY A 31 -2.04 11.24 1.57
N ASN A 32 -2.19 12.56 1.43
CA ASN A 32 -2.06 13.48 2.57
C ASN A 32 -3.16 13.27 3.61
N ASP A 33 -4.33 12.82 3.19
CA ASP A 33 -5.48 12.63 4.07
C ASP A 33 -5.68 11.15 4.45
N ILE A 34 -4.68 10.30 4.20
CA ILE A 34 -4.81 8.86 4.41
C ILE A 34 -5.15 8.50 5.86
N GLU A 35 -4.75 9.33 6.82
CA GLU A 35 -5.04 9.12 8.24
C GLU A 35 -6.53 9.21 8.56
N ARG A 36 -7.32 9.86 7.68
CA ARG A 36 -8.77 9.94 7.84
C ARG A 36 -9.47 8.63 7.53
N ALA A 37 -8.79 7.73 6.82
CA ALA A 37 -9.29 6.39 6.58
C ALA A 37 -8.77 5.46 7.67
N ASP A 38 -9.65 4.63 8.21
CA ASP A 38 -9.24 3.61 9.16
C ASP A 38 -8.68 2.43 8.37
N LEU A 39 -7.37 2.34 8.27
CA LEU A 39 -6.70 1.33 7.44
C LEU A 39 -6.64 -0.04 8.11
N GLY A 40 -6.87 -0.09 9.43
CA GLY A 40 -6.76 -1.35 10.16
C GLY A 40 -5.33 -1.70 10.53
N THR A 41 -5.08 -2.98 10.76
CA THR A 41 -3.78 -3.48 11.22
C THR A 41 -2.88 -3.81 10.04
N PRO A 42 -1.66 -3.27 9.99
CA PRO A 42 -0.72 -3.63 8.93
C PRO A 42 -0.16 -5.04 9.10
N MET A 43 0.28 -5.62 7.99
CA MET A 43 0.90 -6.92 7.96
C MET A 43 2.18 -6.84 7.12
N GLU A 44 3.29 -7.36 7.65
CA GLU A 44 4.51 -7.49 6.88
C GLU A 44 4.51 -8.79 6.11
N LEU A 45 4.78 -8.71 4.81
CA LEU A 45 4.88 -9.89 3.96
C LEU A 45 6.34 -10.29 3.86
N THR A 46 6.58 -11.61 3.95
CA THR A 46 7.93 -12.17 3.87
C THR A 46 7.97 -13.20 2.74
N PRO A 47 7.85 -12.74 1.48
CA PRO A 47 7.81 -13.68 0.36
C PRO A 47 9.16 -14.33 0.10
N ASN A 48 9.12 -15.50 -0.53
CA ASN A 48 10.30 -16.19 -1.01
C ASN A 48 10.63 -15.73 -2.43
N ARG A 49 11.86 -16.03 -2.87
CA ARG A 49 12.27 -15.76 -4.24
C ARG A 49 11.28 -16.40 -5.21
N GLY A 50 10.88 -15.65 -6.21
CA GLY A 50 9.94 -16.09 -7.23
C GLY A 50 8.47 -15.88 -6.88
N ASP A 51 8.16 -15.49 -5.66
CA ASP A 51 6.78 -15.17 -5.29
C ASP A 51 6.33 -13.89 -5.98
N VAL A 52 5.04 -13.83 -6.29
CA VAL A 52 4.41 -12.66 -6.93
C VAL A 52 3.27 -12.19 -6.03
N LEU A 53 3.23 -10.89 -5.78
CA LEU A 53 2.17 -10.26 -5.00
C LEU A 53 1.34 -9.38 -5.92
N PHE A 54 0.04 -9.65 -5.97
CA PHE A 54 -0.92 -8.80 -6.65
C PHE A 54 -1.72 -8.02 -5.62
N TYR A 55 -1.85 -6.72 -5.81
CA TYR A 55 -2.68 -5.90 -4.94
C TYR A 55 -3.32 -4.76 -5.71
N HIS A 56 -4.46 -4.30 -5.21
CA HIS A 56 -5.17 -3.17 -5.80
C HIS A 56 -4.34 -1.90 -5.63
N PHE A 57 -4.36 -1.00 -6.61
CA PHE A 57 -3.53 0.21 -6.57
C PHE A 57 -3.86 1.13 -5.38
N LEU A 58 -5.06 1.05 -4.84
CA LEU A 58 -5.44 1.81 -3.64
C LEU A 58 -5.12 1.08 -2.33
N CYS A 59 -4.61 -0.16 -2.39
CA CYS A 59 -4.21 -0.86 -1.18
C CYS A 59 -3.00 -0.14 -0.57
N ALA A 60 -3.14 0.30 0.68
CA ALA A 60 -2.04 0.97 1.35
C ALA A 60 -0.89 -0.02 1.57
N HIS A 61 0.32 0.42 1.26
CA HIS A 61 1.52 -0.40 1.38
C HIS A 61 2.75 0.48 1.56
N SER A 62 3.78 -0.11 2.14
CA SER A 62 5.07 0.55 2.27
C SER A 62 6.19 -0.47 2.33
N GLY A 63 7.42 -0.01 2.09
CA GLY A 63 8.58 -0.83 2.37
C GLY A 63 8.89 -0.83 3.86
N SER A 64 9.62 -1.84 4.30
CA SER A 64 10.16 -1.90 5.64
C SER A 64 11.68 -1.88 5.59
N LYS A 65 12.30 -1.57 6.73
CA LYS A 65 13.75 -1.49 6.82
C LYS A 65 14.38 -2.86 6.58
N ASN A 66 15.37 -2.91 5.67
CA ASN A 66 16.16 -4.11 5.45
C ASN A 66 17.29 -4.17 6.48
N VAL A 67 17.20 -5.14 7.38
CA VAL A 67 18.20 -5.35 8.44
C VAL A 67 19.18 -6.49 8.10
N ASN A 68 19.02 -7.11 6.94
CA ASN A 68 19.92 -8.16 6.48
C ASN A 68 21.17 -7.57 5.83
N SER A 69 22.21 -8.38 5.71
CA SER A 69 23.48 -7.96 5.10
C SER A 69 23.42 -7.88 3.57
N GLN A 70 22.40 -8.47 2.96
CA GLN A 70 22.25 -8.50 1.50
C GLN A 70 21.02 -7.73 1.07
N PRO A 71 21.08 -7.03 -0.09
CA PRO A 71 19.90 -6.35 -0.63
C PRO A 71 18.90 -7.36 -1.18
N ARG A 72 17.61 -6.96 -1.14
CA ARG A 72 16.53 -7.69 -1.78
C ARG A 72 16.03 -6.91 -2.99
N PHE A 73 15.98 -7.57 -4.12
CA PHE A 73 15.50 -6.96 -5.35
C PHE A 73 14.04 -7.32 -5.59
N ALA A 74 13.28 -6.35 -6.06
CA ALA A 74 11.87 -6.55 -6.41
C ALA A 74 11.55 -5.78 -7.68
N LEU A 75 10.68 -6.34 -8.50
CA LEU A 75 10.16 -5.69 -9.71
C LEU A 75 8.72 -5.28 -9.45
N ASN A 76 8.45 -3.98 -9.58
CA ASN A 76 7.09 -3.46 -9.45
C ASN A 76 6.56 -3.06 -10.83
N THR A 77 5.40 -3.58 -11.17
CA THR A 77 4.73 -3.22 -12.42
C THR A 77 3.29 -2.82 -12.13
N LYS A 78 2.75 -1.97 -13.03
CA LYS A 78 1.36 -1.52 -12.96
C LYS A 78 0.60 -2.04 -14.17
N TRP A 79 -0.65 -2.35 -13.94
CA TRP A 79 -1.56 -2.86 -14.95
C TRP A 79 -2.65 -1.85 -15.27
#